data_58258a7ece1093be9f731b212056939d
#
_entry.id   58258a7ece1093be9f731b212056939d
#
_cell.length_a   1.000
_cell.length_b   1.000
_cell.length_c   1.000
_cell.angle_alpha   90.00
_cell.angle_beta   90.00
_cell.angle_gamma   90.00
#
_symmetry.space_group_name_H-M   'P 1'
#
loop_
_entity.id
_entity.type
_entity.pdbx_description
1 polymer ?
#
loop_
_entity_poly.entity_id
_entity_poly.type
_entity_poly.pdbx_seq_one_letter_code
_entity_poly.pdbx_strand_id
1 'polypeptide(L)'
;MSKRTIYFVYVAGLLTPRGIKSANPAIEYLLNIRDLARTGLALLKAGFAPFCPALDFLYFILLRENEQITEPMIRRFSKDWLRKCDAIFLTDGWEKSRGSVAKKQLADELGLPSFKSIDEPKKYMED
;
A
#
# COMPACT_ATOMS: atom_id res chain seq x y z
N MET A 1 -27.36 2.57 -13.62
CA MET A 1 -26.39 2.63 -12.52
C MET A 1 -25.12 3.32 -12.98
N SER A 2 -24.67 4.27 -12.21
CA SER A 2 -23.42 4.94 -12.52
C SER A 2 -22.25 3.98 -12.31
N LYS A 3 -21.30 4.02 -13.23
CA LYS A 3 -20.06 3.26 -13.12
C LYS A 3 -19.22 3.85 -11.99
N ARG A 4 -18.72 2.99 -11.09
CA ARG A 4 -17.87 3.45 -10.01
C ARG A 4 -16.55 3.99 -10.59
N THR A 5 -16.23 5.22 -10.27
CA THR A 5 -14.96 5.82 -10.66
C THR A 5 -13.89 5.49 -9.61
N ILE A 6 -12.78 4.96 -10.05
CA ILE A 6 -11.64 4.66 -9.19
C ILE A 6 -10.52 5.62 -9.54
N TYR A 7 -10.03 6.35 -8.54
CA TYR A 7 -8.90 7.26 -8.70
C TYR A 7 -7.86 7.05 -7.61
N PHE A 8 -8.27 7.04 -6.33
CA PHE A 8 -7.34 6.85 -5.21
C PHE A 8 -7.16 5.35 -4.95
N VAL A 9 -5.93 4.88 -5.08
CA VAL A 9 -5.61 3.45 -4.95
C VAL A 9 -4.58 3.24 -3.85
N TYR A 10 -4.93 2.44 -2.86
CA TYR A 10 -4.05 2.08 -1.77
C TYR A 10 -3.17 0.91 -2.19
N VAL A 11 -1.85 1.05 -2.07
CA VAL A 11 -0.90 -0.01 -2.46
C VAL A 11 -0.48 -0.79 -1.22
N ALA A 12 -0.83 -2.06 -1.17
CA ALA A 12 -0.51 -2.95 -0.06
C ALA A 12 0.40 -4.09 -0.51
N GLY A 13 1.35 -4.46 0.32
CA GLY A 13 2.26 -5.55 0.02
C GLY A 13 3.23 -5.84 1.14
N LEU A 14 4.13 -6.77 0.90
CA LEU A 14 5.09 -7.24 1.87
C LEU A 14 6.19 -6.20 2.10
N LEU A 15 6.36 -5.78 3.36
CA LEU A 15 7.45 -4.89 3.80
C LEU A 15 8.45 -5.62 4.67
N THR A 16 7.97 -6.45 5.60
CA THR A 16 8.80 -7.12 6.59
C THR A 16 9.78 -8.07 5.92
N PRO A 17 11.08 -7.98 6.22
CA PRO A 17 12.08 -8.89 5.67
C PRO A 17 11.81 -10.33 6.08
N ARG A 18 11.96 -11.26 5.12
CA ARG A 18 11.76 -12.70 5.33
C ARG A 18 12.94 -13.55 4.83
N GLY A 19 14.05 -12.90 4.49
CA GLY A 19 15.24 -13.59 3.99
C GLY A 19 15.09 -14.12 2.57
N ILE A 20 14.13 -13.61 1.80
CA ILE A 20 13.86 -14.09 0.44
C ILE A 20 14.72 -13.35 -0.59
N LYS A 21 14.82 -12.02 -0.48
CA LYS A 21 15.53 -11.18 -1.45
C LYS A 21 16.96 -10.87 -1.02
N SER A 22 17.24 -10.89 0.28
CA SER A 22 18.55 -10.61 0.84
C SER A 22 18.68 -11.25 2.21
N ALA A 23 19.90 -11.65 2.57
CA ALA A 23 20.21 -12.12 3.91
C ALA A 23 20.28 -10.95 4.92
N ASN A 24 20.45 -9.72 4.43
CA ASN A 24 20.49 -8.52 5.25
C ASN A 24 19.07 -7.93 5.38
N PRO A 25 18.46 -7.95 6.59
CA PRO A 25 17.09 -7.48 6.76
C PRO A 25 16.89 -6.00 6.38
N ALA A 26 17.86 -5.15 6.64
CA ALA A 26 17.75 -3.74 6.30
C ALA A 26 17.70 -3.54 4.78
N ILE A 27 18.54 -4.26 4.06
CA ILE A 27 18.56 -4.21 2.60
C ILE A 27 17.24 -4.77 2.05
N GLU A 28 16.79 -5.90 2.57
CA GLU A 28 15.53 -6.50 2.10
C GLU A 28 14.34 -5.57 2.34
N TYR A 29 14.31 -4.89 3.49
CA TYR A 29 13.27 -3.90 3.76
C TYR A 29 13.26 -2.80 2.69
N LEU A 30 14.43 -2.28 2.33
CA LEU A 30 14.53 -1.26 1.29
C LEU A 30 14.11 -1.79 -0.08
N LEU A 31 14.46 -3.03 -0.39
CA LEU A 31 14.02 -3.67 -1.64
C LEU A 31 12.51 -3.83 -1.69
N ASN A 32 11.90 -4.17 -0.57
CA ASN A 32 10.44 -4.27 -0.48
C ASN A 32 9.76 -2.91 -0.68
N ILE A 33 10.32 -1.85 -0.08
CA ILE A 33 9.83 -0.47 -0.31
C ILE A 33 9.92 -0.12 -1.79
N ARG A 34 11.06 -0.43 -2.42
CA ARG A 34 11.25 -0.16 -3.84
C ARG A 34 10.17 -0.83 -4.70
N ASP A 35 9.88 -2.10 -4.42
CA ASP A 35 8.91 -2.86 -5.21
C ASP A 35 7.50 -2.27 -5.06
N LEU A 36 7.13 -1.86 -3.85
CA LEU A 36 5.84 -1.21 -3.61
C LEU A 36 5.78 0.16 -4.29
N ALA A 37 6.87 0.94 -4.21
CA ALA A 37 6.95 2.25 -4.84
C ALA A 37 6.87 2.15 -6.37
N ARG A 38 7.44 1.10 -6.97
CA ARG A 38 7.32 0.86 -8.41
C ARG A 38 5.88 0.61 -8.83
N THR A 39 5.12 -0.13 -8.02
CA THR A 39 3.69 -0.30 -8.26
C THR A 39 2.97 1.04 -8.20
N GLY A 40 3.29 1.86 -7.21
CA GLY A 40 2.75 3.21 -7.11
C GLY A 40 3.06 4.04 -8.34
N LEU A 41 4.31 3.99 -8.82
CA LEU A 41 4.71 4.71 -10.03
C LEU A 41 3.91 4.24 -11.25
N ALA A 42 3.71 2.94 -11.40
CA ALA A 42 2.93 2.39 -12.51
C ALA A 42 1.48 2.88 -12.47
N LEU A 43 0.88 2.92 -11.29
CA LEU A 43 -0.47 3.46 -11.11
C LEU A 43 -0.54 4.94 -11.43
N LEU A 44 0.46 5.71 -10.98
CA LEU A 44 0.54 7.14 -11.30
C LEU A 44 0.59 7.37 -12.80
N LYS A 45 1.44 6.62 -13.51
CA LYS A 45 1.55 6.73 -14.97
C LYS A 45 0.27 6.33 -15.69
N ALA A 46 -0.51 5.44 -15.08
CA ALA A 46 -1.80 5.01 -15.65
C ALA A 46 -2.94 6.00 -15.35
N GLY A 47 -2.67 7.07 -14.60
CA GLY A 47 -3.65 8.12 -14.34
C GLY A 47 -4.34 8.03 -12.99
N PHE A 48 -3.87 7.18 -12.08
CA PHE A 48 -4.42 7.04 -10.73
C PHE A 48 -3.64 7.87 -9.72
N ALA A 49 -4.22 8.06 -8.54
CA ALA A 49 -3.55 8.68 -7.39
C ALA A 49 -3.21 7.55 -6.39
N PRO A 50 -2.00 6.99 -6.46
CA PRO A 50 -1.62 5.92 -5.55
C PRO A 50 -1.25 6.45 -4.18
N PHE A 51 -1.66 5.73 -3.13
CA PHE A 51 -1.15 5.92 -1.79
C PHE A 51 -0.29 4.71 -1.43
N CYS A 52 0.98 4.96 -1.18
CA CYS A 52 1.96 3.91 -0.90
C CYS A 52 2.48 4.08 0.53
N PRO A 53 1.86 3.41 1.52
CA PRO A 53 2.25 3.59 2.93
C PRO A 53 3.68 3.13 3.21
N ALA A 54 4.26 2.33 2.31
CA ALA A 54 5.67 1.95 2.42
C ALA A 54 6.60 3.17 2.49
N LEU A 55 6.18 4.32 1.96
CA LEU A 55 6.98 5.55 2.01
C LEU A 55 6.98 6.21 3.39
N ASP A 56 6.22 5.68 4.34
CA ASP A 56 6.15 6.18 5.72
C ASP A 56 7.49 6.12 6.43
N PHE A 57 8.45 5.32 5.90
CA PHE A 57 9.77 5.24 6.51
C PHE A 57 10.43 6.61 6.64
N LEU A 58 10.04 7.57 5.82
CA LEU A 58 10.56 8.93 5.90
C LEU A 58 10.22 9.60 7.23
N TYR A 59 9.05 9.31 7.78
CA TYR A 59 8.65 9.83 9.09
C TYR A 59 9.55 9.28 10.19
N PHE A 60 9.94 8.01 10.10
CA PHE A 60 10.84 7.40 11.09
C PHE A 60 12.23 8.00 11.04
N ILE A 61 12.72 8.31 9.84
CA ILE A 61 14.04 8.95 9.67
C ILE A 61 14.06 10.35 10.28
N LEU A 62 12.92 11.04 10.24
CA LEU A 62 12.82 12.41 10.74
C LEU A 62 12.67 12.50 12.26
N LEU A 63 12.45 11.38 12.95
CA LEU A 63 12.29 11.38 14.40
C LEU A 63 13.56 11.85 15.07
N ARG A 64 13.39 12.75 16.04
CA ARG A 64 14.47 13.25 16.88
C ARG A 64 14.51 12.47 18.20
N GLU A 65 15.55 12.70 18.99
CA GLU A 65 15.65 12.15 20.33
C GLU A 65 14.40 12.52 21.13
N ASN A 66 13.83 11.57 21.85
CA ASN A 66 12.60 11.70 22.64
C ASN A 66 11.29 11.78 21.84
N GLU A 67 11.35 11.67 20.53
CA GLU A 67 10.15 11.56 19.70
C GLU A 67 9.92 10.11 19.30
N GLN A 68 8.67 9.68 19.26
CA GLN A 68 8.35 8.32 18.84
C GLN A 68 7.04 8.28 18.04
N ILE A 69 7.00 7.33 17.11
CA ILE A 69 5.78 6.91 16.44
C ILE A 69 5.48 5.51 16.95
N THR A 70 4.33 5.34 17.60
CA THR A 70 3.92 4.03 18.10
C THR A 70 3.29 3.20 17.01
N GLU A 71 3.31 1.88 17.18
CA GLU A 71 2.67 0.97 16.24
C GLU A 71 1.17 1.27 16.07
N PRO A 72 0.40 1.51 17.16
CA PRO A 72 -1.01 1.91 17.01
C PRO A 72 -1.21 3.17 16.17
N MET A 73 -0.33 4.17 16.30
CA MET A 73 -0.40 5.39 15.48
C MET A 73 -0.27 5.08 14.00
N ILE A 74 0.71 4.27 13.64
CA ILE A 74 0.95 3.91 12.23
C ILE A 74 -0.19 3.06 11.68
N ARG A 75 -0.71 2.11 12.45
CA ARG A 75 -1.85 1.29 12.03
C ARG A 75 -3.08 2.14 11.78
N ARG A 76 -3.39 3.06 12.68
CA ARG A 76 -4.52 3.96 12.54
C ARG A 76 -4.37 4.85 11.31
N PHE A 77 -3.20 5.44 11.15
CA PHE A 77 -2.85 6.30 10.02
C PHE A 77 -3.10 5.57 8.69
N SER A 78 -2.57 4.36 8.55
CA SER A 78 -2.71 3.62 7.30
C SER A 78 -4.15 3.16 7.04
N LYS A 79 -4.90 2.78 8.07
CA LYS A 79 -6.31 2.42 7.93
C LYS A 79 -7.17 3.62 7.55
N ASP A 80 -6.89 4.79 8.14
CA ASP A 80 -7.63 6.01 7.82
C ASP A 80 -7.43 6.40 6.35
N TRP A 81 -6.20 6.24 5.82
CA TRP A 81 -5.94 6.48 4.41
C TRP A 81 -6.68 5.48 3.52
N LEU A 82 -6.68 4.20 3.91
CA LEU A 82 -7.41 3.19 3.13
C LEU A 82 -8.90 3.55 3.03
N ARG A 83 -9.50 4.05 4.11
CA ARG A 83 -10.90 4.48 4.10
C ARG A 83 -11.18 5.61 3.13
N LYS A 84 -10.17 6.38 2.77
CA LYS A 84 -10.28 7.48 1.81
C LYS A 84 -10.00 7.03 0.36
N CYS A 85 -9.50 5.83 0.18
CA CYS A 85 -9.20 5.31 -1.15
C CYS A 85 -10.43 4.68 -1.79
N ASP A 86 -10.38 4.54 -3.10
CA ASP A 86 -11.45 3.93 -3.90
C ASP A 86 -11.22 2.44 -4.11
N ALA A 87 -9.98 1.98 -3.94
CA ALA A 87 -9.59 0.59 -4.20
C ALA A 87 -8.30 0.26 -3.47
N ILE A 88 -8.02 -1.04 -3.35
CA ILE A 88 -6.75 -1.54 -2.85
C ILE A 88 -6.05 -2.34 -3.93
N PHE A 89 -4.76 -2.10 -4.11
CA PHE A 89 -3.90 -2.86 -5.01
C PHE A 89 -3.03 -3.79 -4.17
N LEU A 90 -3.09 -5.09 -4.46
CA LEU A 90 -2.36 -6.11 -3.72
C LEU A 90 -1.16 -6.56 -4.55
N THR A 91 0.04 -6.25 -4.11
CA THR A 91 1.27 -6.66 -4.80
C THR A 91 1.59 -8.12 -4.49
N ASP A 92 2.46 -8.73 -5.30
CA ASP A 92 2.85 -10.12 -5.10
C ASP A 92 3.41 -10.33 -3.70
N GLY A 93 2.97 -11.41 -3.05
CA GLY A 93 3.40 -11.74 -1.69
C GLY A 93 2.63 -11.03 -0.58
N TRP A 94 1.57 -10.32 -0.91
CA TRP A 94 0.77 -9.60 0.09
C TRP A 94 0.22 -10.52 1.19
N GLU A 95 -0.09 -11.78 0.87
CA GLU A 95 -0.65 -12.74 1.83
C GLU A 95 0.34 -13.06 2.97
N LYS A 96 1.63 -12.79 2.75
CA LYS A 96 2.69 -13.02 3.74
C LYS A 96 2.84 -11.85 4.70
N SER A 97 2.10 -10.76 4.49
CA SER A 97 2.13 -9.56 5.30
C SER A 97 0.86 -9.46 6.13
N ARG A 98 1.00 -9.50 7.46
CA ARG A 98 -0.14 -9.34 8.36
C ARG A 98 -0.85 -8.01 8.14
N GLY A 99 -0.07 -6.96 7.92
CA GLY A 99 -0.62 -5.62 7.67
C GLY A 99 -1.41 -5.58 6.37
N SER A 100 -0.92 -6.21 5.31
CA SER A 100 -1.61 -6.26 4.03
C SER A 100 -2.88 -7.10 4.11
N VAL A 101 -2.84 -8.23 4.81
CA VAL A 101 -4.04 -9.06 5.03
C VAL A 101 -5.10 -8.27 5.79
N ALA A 102 -4.70 -7.53 6.83
CA ALA A 102 -5.64 -6.69 7.60
C ALA A 102 -6.23 -5.59 6.73
N LYS A 103 -5.45 -4.99 5.84
CA LYS A 103 -5.94 -3.97 4.90
C LYS A 103 -6.91 -4.56 3.88
N LYS A 104 -6.63 -5.77 3.39
CA LYS A 104 -7.55 -6.47 2.48
C LYS A 104 -8.89 -6.73 3.16
N GLN A 105 -8.87 -7.19 4.41
CA GLN A 105 -10.08 -7.41 5.19
C GLN A 105 -10.88 -6.11 5.36
N LEU A 106 -10.21 -5.02 5.72
CA LEU A 106 -10.85 -3.72 5.85
C LEU A 106 -11.44 -3.25 4.52
N ALA A 107 -10.71 -3.42 3.42
CA ALA A 107 -11.20 -3.07 2.10
C ALA A 107 -12.48 -3.84 1.75
N ASP A 108 -12.51 -5.14 2.06
CA ASP A 108 -13.70 -5.96 1.84
C ASP A 108 -14.89 -5.46 2.67
N GLU A 109 -14.67 -5.12 3.93
CA GLU A 109 -15.72 -4.56 4.81
C GLU A 109 -16.26 -3.24 4.27
N LEU A 110 -15.38 -2.43 3.67
CA LEU A 110 -15.76 -1.14 3.09
C LEU A 110 -16.37 -1.26 1.69
N GLY A 111 -16.38 -2.47 1.12
CA GLY A 111 -16.88 -2.68 -0.24
C GLY A 111 -15.94 -2.17 -1.31
N LEU A 112 -14.65 -2.00 -1.01
CA LEU A 112 -13.66 -1.54 -1.98
C LEU A 112 -13.19 -2.70 -2.85
N PRO A 113 -13.06 -2.48 -4.18
CA PRO A 113 -12.50 -3.51 -5.05
C PRO A 113 -11.01 -3.71 -4.78
N SER A 114 -10.55 -4.94 -5.01
CA SER A 114 -9.14 -5.33 -4.87
C SER A 114 -8.58 -5.69 -6.24
N PHE A 115 -7.39 -5.19 -6.53
CA PHE A 115 -6.73 -5.41 -7.82
C PHE A 115 -5.34 -6.01 -7.61
N LYS A 116 -4.90 -6.79 -8.59
CA LYS A 116 -3.56 -7.40 -8.60
C LYS A 116 -2.78 -7.04 -9.86
N SER A 117 -3.41 -6.36 -10.80
CA SER A 117 -2.75 -5.89 -12.02
C SER A 117 -3.21 -4.48 -12.35
N ILE A 118 -2.38 -3.74 -13.09
CA ILE A 118 -2.69 -2.36 -13.48
C ILE A 118 -3.90 -2.29 -14.45
N ASP A 119 -4.12 -3.33 -15.22
CA ASP A 119 -5.22 -3.36 -16.17
C ASP A 119 -6.60 -3.46 -15.52
N GLU A 120 -6.69 -4.06 -14.34
CA GLU A 120 -7.95 -4.21 -13.62
C GLU A 120 -8.57 -2.86 -13.24
N PRO A 121 -7.84 -1.92 -12.58
CA PRO A 121 -8.44 -0.64 -12.22
C PRO A 121 -8.74 0.25 -13.44
N LYS A 122 -8.03 0.10 -14.55
CA LYS A 122 -8.29 0.88 -15.75
C LYS A 122 -9.73 0.74 -16.26
N LYS A 123 -10.38 -0.38 -16.00
CA LYS A 123 -11.77 -0.61 -16.38
C LYS A 123 -12.75 0.33 -15.67
N TYR A 124 -12.32 0.95 -14.59
CA TYR A 124 -13.15 1.83 -13.77
C TYR A 124 -12.87 3.32 -14.03
N MET A 125 -11.93 3.62 -14.94
CA MET A 125 -11.66 5.01 -15.30
C MET A 125 -12.74 5.51 -16.25
N GLU A 126 -13.13 6.76 -16.06
CA GLU A 126 -14.01 7.43 -17.00
C GLU A 126 -13.20 7.88 -18.22
N ASP A 127 -13.78 7.68 -19.36
CA ASP A 127 -13.20 8.16 -20.61
C ASP A 127 -13.39 9.67 -20.77
#